data_1f2afa5d5f2b03fcbfd954bda0c04b52
#
_entry.id   1f2afa5d5f2b03fcbfd954bda0c04b52
#
_cell.length_a   1.000
_cell.length_b   1.000
_cell.length_c   1.000
_cell.angle_alpha   90.00
_cell.angle_beta   90.00
_cell.angle_gamma   90.00
#
_symmetry.space_group_name_H-M   'P 1'
#
loop_
_entity.id
_entity.type
_entity.pdbx_description
1 polymer ?
#
loop_
_entity_poly.entity_id
_entity_poly.type
_entity_poly.pdbx_seq_one_letter_code
_entity_poly.pdbx_strand_id
1 'polypeptide(L)'
;MTDFDFAGRVGRVEPSATLAISNLANELEADGIDVVDLSVGEPDFDTPENIKDAAEASLEAGNTGYTSSNGIPELREAIADKLRADGIDCEAGNVVVTPGGKQALYEIFHTLIDQGDEAVLLDPAWVSYEAQAKMAGADLSRVDLSPYGFQLEPALDDLAETVSDDTELLVVNSPSNPTGAIY
;
A
#
# COMPACT_ATOMS: atom_id res chain seq x y z
N MET A 1 31.08 -2.23 -17.70
CA MET A 1 29.78 -1.86 -17.14
C MET A 1 29.80 -0.36 -16.95
N THR A 2 28.91 0.36 -17.61
CA THR A 2 28.73 1.79 -17.36
C THR A 2 28.16 1.93 -15.95
N ASP A 3 28.90 2.58 -15.04
CA ASP A 3 28.36 2.99 -13.74
C ASP A 3 27.21 3.98 -14.01
N PHE A 4 25.98 3.56 -13.73
CA PHE A 4 24.84 4.47 -13.76
C PHE A 4 24.75 5.17 -12.41
N ASP A 5 24.73 6.48 -12.43
CA ASP A 5 24.45 7.29 -11.25
C ASP A 5 22.93 7.34 -11.05
N PHE A 6 22.42 6.59 -10.09
CA PHE A 6 21.00 6.57 -9.77
C PHE A 6 20.59 7.84 -9.01
N ALA A 7 19.33 8.24 -9.16
CA ALA A 7 18.80 9.35 -8.36
C ALA A 7 18.92 9.04 -6.86
N GLY A 8 19.28 10.04 -6.06
CA GLY A 8 19.54 9.87 -4.62
C GLY A 8 18.40 9.20 -3.84
N ARG A 9 17.13 9.37 -4.29
CA ARG A 9 15.97 8.70 -3.68
C ARG A 9 16.03 7.15 -3.76
N VAL A 10 16.71 6.60 -4.76
CA VAL A 10 16.87 5.13 -4.89
C VAL A 10 17.74 4.59 -3.76
N GLY A 11 18.77 5.35 -3.35
CA GLY A 11 19.66 4.98 -2.25
C GLY A 11 19.05 5.15 -0.85
N ARG A 12 17.83 5.71 -0.74
CA ARG A 12 17.13 5.85 0.55
C ARG A 12 16.35 4.59 0.93
N VAL A 13 16.16 3.66 0.00
CA VAL A 13 15.31 2.47 0.16
C VAL A 13 16.15 1.21 0.07
N GLU A 14 16.01 0.34 1.08
CA GLU A 14 16.61 -0.99 1.06
C GLU A 14 15.82 -1.93 0.13
N PRO A 15 16.48 -2.96 -0.43
CA PRO A 15 15.78 -4.02 -1.14
C PRO A 15 14.69 -4.66 -0.26
N SER A 16 13.57 -5.04 -0.88
CA SER A 16 12.47 -5.66 -0.15
C SER A 16 12.89 -6.98 0.50
N ALA A 17 12.89 -7.04 1.83
CA ALA A 17 13.17 -8.25 2.59
C ALA A 17 12.15 -9.36 2.27
N THR A 18 10.88 -9.02 2.05
CA THR A 18 9.82 -9.97 1.65
C THR A 18 10.14 -10.64 0.32
N LEU A 19 10.56 -9.86 -0.69
CA LEU A 19 10.94 -10.41 -2.00
C LEU A 19 12.20 -11.27 -1.91
N ALA A 20 13.17 -10.89 -1.07
CA ALA A 20 14.38 -11.67 -0.88
C ALA A 20 14.08 -13.04 -0.25
N ILE A 21 13.18 -13.09 0.73
CA ILE A 21 12.75 -14.35 1.37
C ILE A 21 11.95 -15.21 0.39
N SER A 22 11.02 -14.63 -0.36
CA SER A 22 10.24 -15.35 -1.36
C SER A 22 11.12 -15.94 -2.47
N ASN A 23 12.12 -15.18 -2.94
CA ASN A 23 13.08 -15.69 -3.92
C ASN A 23 13.90 -16.86 -3.36
N LEU A 24 14.32 -16.78 -2.09
CA LEU A 24 15.03 -17.87 -1.44
C LEU A 24 14.14 -19.12 -1.30
N ALA A 25 12.87 -18.97 -0.95
CA ALA A 25 11.92 -20.08 -0.89
C ALA A 25 11.82 -20.78 -2.26
N ASN A 26 11.63 -19.99 -3.34
CA ASN A 26 11.56 -20.52 -4.70
C ASN A 26 12.85 -21.23 -5.14
N GLU A 27 14.04 -20.71 -4.76
CA GLU A 27 15.33 -21.36 -5.04
C GLU A 27 15.44 -22.72 -4.33
N LEU A 28 15.06 -22.79 -3.06
CA LEU A 28 15.07 -24.03 -2.28
C LEU A 28 14.10 -25.08 -2.85
N GLU A 29 12.91 -24.68 -3.26
CA GLU A 29 11.94 -25.55 -3.92
C GLU A 29 12.48 -26.10 -5.27
N ALA A 30 13.13 -25.23 -6.05
CA ALA A 30 13.76 -25.65 -7.31
C ALA A 30 14.88 -26.67 -7.09
N ASP A 31 15.55 -26.64 -5.93
CA ASP A 31 16.55 -27.63 -5.50
C ASP A 31 15.92 -28.91 -4.92
N GLY A 32 14.58 -29.01 -4.90
CA GLY A 32 13.83 -30.17 -4.43
C GLY A 32 13.65 -30.24 -2.91
N ILE A 33 13.85 -29.14 -2.20
CA ILE A 33 13.59 -29.02 -0.76
C ILE A 33 12.10 -28.73 -0.56
N ASP A 34 11.45 -29.48 0.34
CA ASP A 34 10.07 -29.22 0.75
C ASP A 34 10.04 -28.00 1.67
N VAL A 35 9.52 -26.88 1.16
CA VAL A 35 9.50 -25.56 1.85
C VAL A 35 8.07 -25.23 2.25
N VAL A 36 7.88 -24.80 3.49
CA VAL A 36 6.65 -24.13 3.92
C VAL A 36 6.87 -22.63 3.80
N ASP A 37 6.35 -22.01 2.73
CA ASP A 37 6.49 -20.58 2.48
C ASP A 37 5.41 -19.79 3.23
N LEU A 38 5.85 -18.91 4.13
CA LEU A 38 5.02 -17.95 4.88
C LEU A 38 5.45 -16.50 4.62
N SER A 39 6.19 -16.24 3.55
CA SER A 39 6.79 -14.93 3.27
C SER A 39 5.80 -13.93 2.68
N VAL A 40 4.82 -14.40 1.91
CA VAL A 40 3.81 -13.56 1.24
C VAL A 40 2.42 -14.06 1.57
N GLY A 41 1.55 -13.14 1.98
CA GLY A 41 0.13 -13.43 2.15
C GLY A 41 -0.66 -13.07 0.90
N GLU A 42 -1.34 -14.07 0.33
CA GLU A 42 -2.30 -13.87 -0.77
C GLU A 42 -3.53 -14.77 -0.56
N PRO A 43 -4.69 -14.43 -1.15
CA PRO A 43 -5.84 -15.32 -1.11
C PRO A 43 -5.53 -16.66 -1.80
N ASP A 44 -5.88 -17.76 -1.15
CA ASP A 44 -5.74 -19.12 -1.67
C ASP A 44 -6.92 -19.56 -2.56
N PHE A 45 -7.92 -18.68 -2.74
CA PHE A 45 -9.02 -18.86 -3.69
C PHE A 45 -8.71 -18.16 -5.01
N ASP A 46 -9.08 -18.80 -6.10
CA ASP A 46 -9.07 -18.15 -7.42
C ASP A 46 -10.00 -16.93 -7.46
N THR A 47 -9.72 -16.02 -8.41
CA THR A 47 -10.64 -14.94 -8.74
C THR A 47 -12.03 -15.53 -9.07
N PRO A 48 -13.12 -15.00 -8.48
CA PRO A 48 -14.47 -15.47 -8.75
C PRO A 48 -14.80 -15.51 -10.25
N GLU A 49 -15.53 -16.54 -10.68
CA GLU A 49 -15.82 -16.81 -12.10
C GLU A 49 -16.49 -15.63 -12.78
N ASN A 50 -17.49 -15.01 -12.12
CA ASN A 50 -18.18 -13.83 -12.65
C ASN A 50 -17.27 -12.63 -12.91
N ILE A 51 -16.15 -12.51 -12.19
CA ILE A 51 -15.16 -11.45 -12.40
C ILE A 51 -14.30 -11.78 -13.62
N LYS A 52 -13.88 -13.05 -13.76
CA LYS A 52 -13.12 -13.54 -14.91
C LYS A 52 -13.94 -13.39 -16.19
N ASP A 53 -15.21 -13.84 -16.17
CA ASP A 53 -16.14 -13.72 -17.29
C ASP A 53 -16.33 -12.26 -17.74
N ALA A 54 -16.45 -11.33 -16.79
CA ALA A 54 -16.58 -9.92 -17.10
C ALA A 54 -15.33 -9.33 -17.76
N ALA A 55 -14.14 -9.76 -17.33
CA ALA A 55 -12.87 -9.35 -17.93
C ALA A 55 -12.73 -9.90 -19.36
N GLU A 56 -13.05 -11.17 -19.58
CA GLU A 56 -13.04 -11.81 -20.89
C GLU A 56 -14.03 -11.11 -21.86
N ALA A 57 -15.26 -10.89 -21.41
CA ALA A 57 -16.27 -10.19 -22.21
C ALA A 57 -15.83 -8.77 -22.58
N SER A 58 -15.14 -8.06 -21.70
CA SER A 58 -14.61 -6.74 -21.99
C SER A 58 -13.51 -6.76 -23.06
N LEU A 59 -12.64 -7.76 -23.00
CA LEU A 59 -11.60 -7.98 -24.02
C LEU A 59 -12.22 -8.34 -25.38
N GLU A 60 -13.19 -9.24 -25.41
CA GLU A 60 -13.91 -9.64 -26.63
C GLU A 60 -14.69 -8.46 -27.26
N ALA A 61 -15.21 -7.56 -26.42
CA ALA A 61 -15.86 -6.33 -26.88
C ALA A 61 -14.87 -5.29 -27.44
N GLY A 62 -13.57 -5.54 -27.38
CA GLY A 62 -12.52 -4.65 -27.89
C GLY A 62 -12.19 -3.47 -26.99
N ASN A 63 -12.49 -3.55 -25.69
CA ASN A 63 -12.15 -2.51 -24.70
C ASN A 63 -10.66 -2.54 -24.37
N THR A 64 -9.80 -2.32 -25.37
CA THR A 64 -8.33 -2.43 -25.27
C THR A 64 -7.59 -1.12 -25.56
N GLY A 65 -8.33 -0.03 -25.74
CA GLY A 65 -7.79 1.30 -26.03
C GLY A 65 -7.48 2.12 -24.77
N TYR A 66 -7.06 3.35 -24.99
CA TYR A 66 -6.86 4.30 -23.90
C TYR A 66 -8.18 4.64 -23.18
N THR A 67 -8.07 4.80 -21.87
CA THR A 67 -9.16 5.26 -21.01
C THR A 67 -8.80 6.62 -20.39
N SER A 68 -9.72 7.19 -19.60
CA SER A 68 -9.40 8.33 -18.76
C SER A 68 -8.27 7.98 -17.77
N SER A 69 -7.36 8.93 -17.52
CA SER A 69 -6.27 8.77 -16.56
C SER A 69 -6.75 8.45 -15.12
N ASN A 70 -7.98 8.86 -14.79
CA ASN A 70 -8.58 8.61 -13.48
C ASN A 70 -9.34 7.27 -13.41
N GLY A 71 -9.38 6.51 -14.49
CA GLY A 71 -10.19 5.29 -14.61
C GLY A 71 -11.49 5.51 -15.37
N ILE A 72 -12.13 4.43 -15.81
CA ILE A 72 -13.41 4.49 -16.54
C ILE A 72 -14.53 5.01 -15.63
N PRO A 73 -15.47 5.82 -16.17
CA PRO A 73 -16.52 6.45 -15.37
C PRO A 73 -17.37 5.45 -14.58
N GLU A 74 -17.70 4.32 -15.19
CA GLU A 74 -18.53 3.27 -14.59
C GLU A 74 -17.88 2.64 -13.36
N LEU A 75 -16.56 2.43 -13.38
CA LEU A 75 -15.82 1.90 -12.23
C LEU A 75 -15.72 2.94 -11.13
N ARG A 76 -15.46 4.20 -11.48
CA ARG A 76 -15.37 5.29 -10.50
C ARG A 76 -16.70 5.51 -9.79
N GLU A 77 -17.83 5.44 -10.51
CA GLU A 77 -19.16 5.53 -9.89
C GLU A 77 -19.44 4.33 -8.98
N ALA A 78 -19.12 3.11 -9.43
CA ALA A 78 -19.28 1.91 -8.59
C ALA A 78 -18.45 1.97 -7.29
N ILE A 79 -17.23 2.53 -7.35
CA ILE A 79 -16.40 2.75 -6.18
C ILE A 79 -17.03 3.81 -5.26
N ALA A 80 -17.50 4.93 -5.80
CA ALA A 80 -18.16 5.97 -5.04
C ALA A 80 -19.45 5.45 -4.36
N ASP A 81 -20.24 4.66 -5.08
CA ASP A 81 -21.45 3.99 -4.53
C ASP A 81 -21.09 3.09 -3.34
N LYS A 82 -20.03 2.28 -3.47
CA LYS A 82 -19.55 1.42 -2.40
C LYS A 82 -19.12 2.20 -1.17
N LEU A 83 -18.35 3.27 -1.36
CA LEU A 83 -17.89 4.14 -0.27
C LEU A 83 -19.06 4.84 0.43
N ARG A 84 -20.04 5.33 -0.32
CA ARG A 84 -21.28 5.92 0.24
C ARG A 84 -22.08 4.89 1.06
N ALA A 85 -22.14 3.65 0.59
CA ALA A 85 -22.80 2.58 1.35
C ALA A 85 -22.10 2.25 2.67
N ASP A 86 -20.79 2.50 2.75
CA ASP A 86 -19.99 2.36 3.97
C ASP A 86 -20.00 3.64 4.85
N GLY A 87 -20.77 4.67 4.46
CA GLY A 87 -20.90 5.91 5.21
C GLY A 87 -19.85 6.98 4.90
N ILE A 88 -19.06 6.79 3.85
CA ILE A 88 -18.03 7.74 3.39
C ILE A 88 -18.64 8.64 2.32
N ASP A 89 -18.66 9.95 2.52
CA ASP A 89 -19.12 10.92 1.53
C ASP A 89 -18.12 10.99 0.37
N CYS A 90 -18.52 10.43 -0.78
CA CYS A 90 -17.66 10.28 -1.94
C CYS A 90 -18.47 10.39 -3.24
N GLU A 91 -17.95 11.14 -4.19
CA GLU A 91 -18.45 11.21 -5.57
C GLU A 91 -17.43 10.59 -6.53
N ALA A 92 -17.87 10.17 -7.72
CA ALA A 92 -16.98 9.66 -8.77
C ALA A 92 -15.83 10.63 -9.10
N GLY A 93 -16.04 11.94 -8.90
CA GLY A 93 -15.03 12.98 -9.05
C GLY A 93 -13.85 12.86 -8.06
N ASN A 94 -14.06 12.24 -6.90
CA ASN A 94 -13.06 12.05 -5.86
C ASN A 94 -12.24 10.76 -6.05
N VAL A 95 -12.56 9.94 -7.06
CA VAL A 95 -11.95 8.61 -7.26
C VAL A 95 -10.91 8.64 -8.37
N VAL A 96 -9.74 8.12 -8.07
CA VAL A 96 -8.69 7.77 -9.03
C VAL A 96 -8.40 6.28 -8.92
N VAL A 97 -8.45 5.58 -10.05
CA VAL A 97 -8.16 4.14 -10.13
C VAL A 97 -6.70 3.93 -10.50
N THR A 98 -6.02 3.10 -9.73
CA THR A 98 -4.60 2.79 -9.92
C THR A 98 -4.38 1.29 -10.12
N PRO A 99 -3.26 0.85 -10.71
CA PRO A 99 -2.84 -0.56 -10.74
C PRO A 99 -2.49 -1.10 -9.35
N GLY A 100 -3.50 -1.29 -8.52
CA GLY A 100 -3.37 -1.75 -7.14
C GLY A 100 -3.09 -0.64 -6.11
N GLY A 101 -3.37 -0.94 -4.84
CA GLY A 101 -3.25 0.01 -3.72
C GLY A 101 -1.83 0.51 -3.47
N LYS A 102 -0.80 -0.27 -3.82
CA LYS A 102 0.59 0.16 -3.67
C LYS A 102 0.90 1.39 -4.52
N GLN A 103 0.38 1.46 -5.74
CA GLN A 103 0.56 2.64 -6.59
C GLN A 103 -0.25 3.82 -6.07
N ALA A 104 -1.47 3.61 -5.59
CA ALA A 104 -2.26 4.67 -4.95
C ALA A 104 -1.49 5.33 -3.81
N LEU A 105 -0.91 4.52 -2.91
CA LEU A 105 -0.08 5.00 -1.81
C LEU A 105 1.15 5.76 -2.32
N TYR A 106 1.85 5.22 -3.32
CA TYR A 106 3.01 5.89 -3.93
C TYR A 106 2.64 7.29 -4.45
N GLU A 107 1.51 7.40 -5.14
CA GLU A 107 1.02 8.69 -5.66
C GLU A 107 0.65 9.65 -4.52
N ILE A 108 0.02 9.16 -3.44
CA ILE A 108 -0.32 9.96 -2.26
C ILE A 108 0.95 10.50 -1.60
N PHE A 109 1.92 9.64 -1.28
CA PHE A 109 3.17 10.08 -0.66
C PHE A 109 3.90 11.13 -1.52
N HIS A 110 4.00 10.91 -2.83
CA HIS A 110 4.69 11.84 -3.74
C HIS A 110 3.88 13.10 -4.10
N THR A 111 2.61 13.16 -3.74
CA THR A 111 1.76 14.34 -3.95
C THR A 111 1.73 15.23 -2.71
N LEU A 112 1.82 14.63 -1.52
CA LEU A 112 1.65 15.33 -0.26
C LEU A 112 2.98 15.64 0.46
N ILE A 113 4.04 14.88 0.19
CA ILE A 113 5.32 14.97 0.90
C ILE A 113 6.37 15.66 0.04
N ASP A 114 6.95 16.71 0.57
CA ASP A 114 8.20 17.29 0.11
C ASP A 114 9.39 16.85 0.99
N GLN A 115 10.59 17.22 0.59
CA GLN A 115 11.79 16.83 1.36
C GLN A 115 11.87 17.58 2.68
N GLY A 116 11.83 16.85 3.79
CA GLY A 116 11.91 17.37 5.16
C GLY A 116 10.55 17.45 5.86
N ASP A 117 9.46 17.14 5.16
CA ASP A 117 8.17 16.92 5.80
C ASP A 117 8.17 15.64 6.61
N GLU A 118 7.33 15.56 7.62
CA GLU A 118 7.22 14.40 8.49
C GLU A 118 6.06 13.49 8.07
N ALA A 119 6.32 12.17 8.08
CA ALA A 119 5.29 11.16 8.01
C ALA A 119 5.28 10.30 9.27
N VAL A 120 4.11 10.11 9.88
CA VAL A 120 3.92 9.32 11.09
C VAL A 120 3.36 7.94 10.73
N LEU A 121 4.01 6.88 11.22
CA LEU A 121 3.59 5.50 11.06
C LEU A 121 3.23 4.88 12.41
N LEU A 122 2.20 4.05 12.42
CA LEU A 122 1.81 3.23 13.57
C LEU A 122 2.48 1.85 13.44
N ASP A 123 3.47 1.56 14.28
CA ASP A 123 4.22 0.30 14.24
C ASP A 123 3.59 -0.81 15.09
N PRO A 124 3.67 -2.06 14.63
CA PRO A 124 4.28 -2.55 13.38
C PRO A 124 3.49 -2.14 12.14
N ALA A 125 4.19 -1.59 11.14
CA ALA A 125 3.61 -1.09 9.90
C ALA A 125 4.02 -1.94 8.69
N TRP A 126 3.19 -1.95 7.65
CA TRP A 126 3.58 -2.59 6.40
C TRP A 126 4.81 -1.90 5.80
N VAL A 127 5.81 -2.71 5.48
CA VAL A 127 7.14 -2.24 5.03
C VAL A 127 7.11 -1.25 3.86
N SER A 128 6.04 -1.27 3.05
CA SER A 128 5.91 -0.37 1.90
C SER A 128 5.67 1.08 2.31
N TYR A 129 5.06 1.37 3.46
CA TYR A 129 4.83 2.74 3.91
C TYR A 129 6.16 3.46 4.17
N GLU A 130 7.06 2.82 4.91
CA GLU A 130 8.40 3.36 5.15
C GLU A 130 9.16 3.61 3.86
N ALA A 131 9.17 2.62 2.95
CA ALA A 131 9.87 2.73 1.68
C ALA A 131 9.36 3.90 0.84
N GLN A 132 8.03 4.07 0.76
CA GLN A 132 7.41 5.14 -0.01
C GLN A 132 7.64 6.52 0.61
N ALA A 133 7.53 6.64 1.94
CA ALA A 133 7.84 7.87 2.66
C ALA A 133 9.30 8.31 2.43
N LYS A 134 10.25 7.39 2.59
CA LYS A 134 11.68 7.65 2.31
C LYS A 134 11.95 8.03 0.86
N MET A 135 11.26 7.40 -0.11
CA MET A 135 11.39 7.76 -1.52
C MET A 135 10.86 9.16 -1.80
N ALA A 136 9.76 9.55 -1.18
CA ALA A 136 9.20 10.90 -1.27
C ALA A 136 10.11 11.95 -0.61
N GLY A 137 10.86 11.57 0.43
CA GLY A 137 11.81 12.45 1.12
C GLY A 137 11.39 12.80 2.54
N ALA A 138 10.37 12.11 3.08
CA ALA A 138 9.90 12.33 4.43
C ALA A 138 10.92 11.94 5.48
N ASP A 139 10.93 12.69 6.56
CA ASP A 139 11.40 12.25 7.87
C ASP A 139 10.32 11.38 8.51
N LEU A 140 10.72 10.27 9.16
CA LEU A 140 9.79 9.29 9.69
C LEU A 140 9.74 9.32 11.21
N SER A 141 8.55 9.57 11.73
CA SER A 141 8.22 9.37 13.14
C SER A 141 7.32 8.15 13.31
N ARG A 142 7.43 7.48 14.47
CA ARG A 142 6.78 6.20 14.71
C ARG A 142 6.15 6.14 16.09
N VAL A 143 4.93 5.59 16.15
CA VAL A 143 4.27 5.23 17.39
C VAL A 143 4.24 3.71 17.50
N ASP A 144 4.99 3.14 18.46
CA ASP A 144 4.99 1.71 18.73
C ASP A 144 3.73 1.29 19.49
N LEU A 145 2.87 0.52 18.83
CA LEU A 145 1.63 0.00 19.43
C LEU A 145 1.84 -1.30 20.21
N SER A 146 3.04 -1.90 20.19
CA SER A 146 3.32 -3.18 20.85
C SER A 146 3.06 -3.14 22.37
N PRO A 147 3.43 -2.05 23.11
CA PRO A 147 3.13 -1.97 24.55
C PRO A 147 1.64 -1.91 24.87
N TYR A 148 0.82 -1.53 23.90
CA TYR A 148 -0.62 -1.35 24.01
C TYR A 148 -1.43 -2.53 23.45
N GLY A 149 -0.78 -3.68 23.23
CA GLY A 149 -1.43 -4.85 22.62
C GLY A 149 -1.93 -4.59 21.21
N PHE A 150 -1.25 -3.72 20.48
CA PHE A 150 -1.59 -3.28 19.13
C PHE A 150 -2.93 -2.55 19.03
N GLN A 151 -3.34 -1.86 20.09
CA GLN A 151 -4.55 -1.03 20.10
C GLN A 151 -4.16 0.44 20.00
N LEU A 152 -4.92 1.23 19.22
CA LEU A 152 -4.65 2.65 19.01
C LEU A 152 -5.15 3.52 20.17
N GLU A 153 -6.35 3.24 20.70
CA GLU A 153 -6.97 4.08 21.74
C GLU A 153 -6.06 4.32 22.96
N PRO A 154 -5.39 3.31 23.58
CA PRO A 154 -4.49 3.55 24.70
C PRO A 154 -3.17 4.22 24.29
N ALA A 155 -2.82 4.30 23.02
CA ALA A 155 -1.61 4.93 22.49
C ALA A 155 -1.85 6.38 21.98
N LEU A 156 -3.05 6.93 22.17
CA LEU A 156 -3.39 8.26 21.65
C LEU A 156 -2.54 9.38 22.25
N ASP A 157 -2.09 9.26 23.51
CA ASP A 157 -1.21 10.25 24.12
C ASP A 157 0.16 10.23 23.42
N ASP A 158 0.73 9.05 23.16
CA ASP A 158 2.02 8.91 22.45
C ASP A 158 1.89 9.43 21.00
N LEU A 159 0.75 9.16 20.35
CA LEU A 159 0.47 9.70 19.02
C LEU A 159 0.40 11.23 19.04
N ALA A 160 -0.29 11.81 20.01
CA ALA A 160 -0.42 13.27 20.15
C ALA A 160 0.91 13.95 20.45
N GLU A 161 1.83 13.27 21.19
CA GLU A 161 3.18 13.75 21.43
C GLU A 161 4.10 13.62 20.19
N THR A 162 3.81 12.65 19.31
CA THR A 162 4.59 12.39 18.10
C THR A 162 4.24 13.35 16.96
N VAL A 163 2.95 13.68 16.80
CA VAL A 163 2.48 14.57 15.73
C VAL A 163 2.92 16.00 16.03
N SER A 164 3.50 16.66 15.03
CA SER A 164 4.01 18.03 15.12
C SER A 164 3.45 18.92 14.00
N ASP A 165 3.84 20.18 13.98
CA ASP A 165 3.49 21.14 12.91
C ASP A 165 4.14 20.76 11.57
N ASP A 166 5.17 19.92 11.58
CA ASP A 166 5.87 19.42 10.38
C ASP A 166 5.26 18.09 9.86
N THR A 167 4.27 17.52 10.55
CA THR A 167 3.60 16.26 10.16
C THR A 167 2.60 16.51 9.03
N GLU A 168 2.95 16.08 7.82
CA GLU A 168 2.08 16.18 6.65
C GLU A 168 1.22 14.92 6.43
N LEU A 169 1.68 13.75 6.94
CA LEU A 169 0.99 12.49 6.69
C LEU A 169 1.01 11.57 7.91
N LEU A 170 -0.18 11.10 8.30
CA LEU A 170 -0.37 10.00 9.25
C LEU A 170 -0.96 8.79 8.51
N VAL A 171 -0.31 7.63 8.60
CA VAL A 171 -0.79 6.40 7.99
C VAL A 171 -1.52 5.54 9.03
N VAL A 172 -2.83 5.34 8.82
CA VAL A 172 -3.67 4.46 9.62
C VAL A 172 -4.16 3.31 8.75
N ASN A 173 -3.84 2.07 9.12
CA ASN A 173 -4.29 0.88 8.42
C ASN A 173 -5.04 -0.06 9.36
N SER A 174 -6.36 -0.21 9.16
CA SER A 174 -7.23 -1.06 9.97
C SER A 174 -8.17 -1.89 9.07
N PRO A 175 -8.22 -3.23 9.21
CA PRO A 175 -7.33 -4.08 10.00
C PRO A 175 -5.86 -3.92 9.59
N SER A 176 -4.97 -3.90 10.59
CA SER A 176 -3.54 -3.60 10.36
C SER A 176 -2.82 -4.73 9.63
N ASN A 177 -1.99 -4.40 8.66
CA ASN A 177 -0.94 -5.27 8.17
C ASN A 177 0.39 -4.83 8.84
N PRO A 178 1.07 -5.69 9.67
CA PRO A 178 0.95 -7.16 9.69
C PRO A 178 0.14 -7.76 10.86
N THR A 179 -0.33 -6.99 11.82
CA THR A 179 -0.83 -7.51 13.11
C THR A 179 -2.25 -8.06 13.07
N GLY A 180 -3.08 -7.63 12.10
CA GLY A 180 -4.51 -7.93 12.07
C GLY A 180 -5.34 -7.13 13.09
N ALA A 181 -4.72 -6.22 13.85
CA ALA A 181 -5.42 -5.38 14.83
C ALA A 181 -6.43 -4.45 14.14
N ILE A 182 -7.54 -4.22 14.82
CA ILE A 182 -8.60 -3.28 14.42
C ILE A 182 -8.54 -2.10 15.38
N TYR A 183 -8.49 -0.89 14.82
CA TYR A 183 -8.43 0.37 15.57
C TYR A 183 -9.81 1.01 15.68
#